data_8cb62a0af69a8b0dbf0f7e275da651fd
#
_entry.id   8cb62a0af69a8b0dbf0f7e275da651fd
#
_cell.length_a   1.000
_cell.length_b   1.000
_cell.length_c   1.000
_cell.angle_alpha   90.00
_cell.angle_beta   90.00
_cell.angle_gamma   90.00
#
_symmetry.space_group_name_H-M   'P 1'
#
loop_
_entity.id
_entity.type
_entity.pdbx_description
1 polymer ?
#
loop_
_entity_poly.entity_id
_entity_poly.type
_entity_poly.pdbx_seq_one_letter_code
_entity_poly.pdbx_strand_id
1 'polypeptide(L)'
;MLKRSPFRADESVIPPLYDALMKQLSEDHSEIRLSAFQVMVEIFDRSHSFRNIVVDSLQKLFVLILETDPSRGLPPPKEAKKRLKALSISTIESWVKTYGDTYRSVTNCSLIE
;
A
#
# COMPACT_ATOMS: atom_id res chain seq x y z
N MET A 1 18.88 9.84 -21.50
CA MET A 1 18.53 9.85 -21.04
C MET A 1 18.10 9.58 -20.32
N LEU A 2 18.15 9.13 -20.07
CA LEU A 2 17.68 8.76 -19.41
C LEU A 2 17.23 8.80 -18.63
N LYS A 3 17.50 8.91 -18.20
CA LYS A 3 17.02 9.08 -17.46
C LYS A 3 15.74 8.78 -17.05
N ARG A 4 15.19 8.23 -17.30
CA ARG A 4 13.87 8.05 -17.00
C ARG A 4 13.67 6.93 -16.03
N SER A 5 12.60 6.99 -15.19
CA SER A 5 12.29 5.95 -14.23
C SER A 5 11.89 4.66 -14.97
N PRO A 6 12.37 3.49 -14.52
CA PRO A 6 11.97 2.23 -15.13
C PRO A 6 10.45 1.99 -15.03
N PHE A 7 9.82 2.51 -14.01
CA PHE A 7 8.38 2.29 -13.82
C PHE A 7 7.54 2.92 -14.89
N ARG A 8 8.05 3.97 -15.51
CA ARG A 8 7.29 4.65 -16.53
C ARG A 8 7.40 4.00 -17.88
N ALA A 9 8.49 3.28 -18.05
CA ALA A 9 8.81 2.79 -19.37
C ALA A 9 7.98 1.58 -19.77
N ASP A 10 7.61 0.76 -18.81
CA ASP A 10 7.03 -0.53 -19.17
C ASP A 10 5.95 -0.93 -18.21
N GLU A 11 4.72 -0.80 -18.62
CA GLU A 11 3.59 -1.11 -17.77
C GLU A 11 3.40 -2.61 -17.56
N SER A 12 4.03 -3.43 -18.38
CA SER A 12 3.92 -4.86 -18.20
C SER A 12 4.64 -5.32 -16.93
N VAL A 13 5.51 -4.47 -16.37
CA VAL A 13 6.20 -4.75 -15.12
C VAL A 13 5.30 -4.56 -13.92
N ILE A 14 4.26 -3.75 -14.06
CA ILE A 14 3.45 -3.33 -12.92
C ILE A 14 2.69 -4.48 -12.25
N PRO A 15 1.95 -5.34 -12.96
CA PRO A 15 1.25 -6.43 -12.28
C PRO A 15 2.18 -7.39 -11.51
N PRO A 16 3.29 -7.88 -12.11
CA PRO A 16 4.19 -8.73 -11.31
C PRO A 16 4.84 -7.99 -10.16
N LEU A 17 5.09 -6.70 -10.30
CA LEU A 17 5.63 -5.92 -9.20
C LEU A 17 4.62 -5.83 -8.05
N TYR A 18 3.37 -5.57 -8.38
CA TYR A 18 2.32 -5.55 -7.39
C TYR A 18 2.21 -6.89 -6.66
N ASP A 19 2.23 -7.98 -7.42
CA ASP A 19 2.15 -9.31 -6.83
C ASP A 19 3.32 -9.59 -5.89
N ALA A 20 4.51 -9.18 -6.28
CA ALA A 20 5.69 -9.37 -5.45
C ALA A 20 5.59 -8.59 -4.15
N LEU A 21 5.09 -7.35 -4.22
CA LEU A 21 4.94 -6.54 -3.02
C LEU A 21 3.85 -7.09 -2.11
N MET A 22 2.75 -7.56 -2.66
CA MET A 22 1.69 -8.16 -1.85
C MET A 22 2.17 -9.43 -1.17
N LYS A 23 3.04 -10.17 -1.83
CA LYS A 23 3.62 -11.35 -1.24
C LYS A 23 4.48 -10.99 -0.02
N GLN A 24 5.28 -9.95 -0.16
CA GLN A 24 6.08 -9.46 0.96
C GLN A 24 5.19 -8.97 2.10
N LEU A 25 4.11 -8.30 1.76
CA LEU A 25 3.16 -7.81 2.75
C LEU A 25 2.45 -8.94 3.48
N SER A 26 2.47 -10.14 2.91
CA SER A 26 1.85 -11.29 3.53
C SER A 26 2.78 -12.03 4.49
N GLU A 27 4.04 -11.63 4.57
CA GLU A 27 4.97 -12.26 5.50
C GLU A 27 4.59 -11.97 6.94
N ASP A 28 4.91 -12.92 7.83
CA ASP A 28 4.56 -12.77 9.24
C ASP A 28 5.62 -11.99 10.00
N HIS A 29 5.97 -10.83 9.46
CA HIS A 29 7.01 -9.98 10.05
C HIS A 29 6.74 -8.54 9.67
N SER A 30 6.45 -7.71 10.66
CA SER A 30 6.05 -6.34 10.39
C SER A 30 7.13 -5.48 9.74
N GLU A 31 8.40 -5.78 9.97
CA GLU A 31 9.46 -5.03 9.29
C GLU A 31 9.44 -5.28 7.80
N ILE A 32 9.18 -6.52 7.42
CA ILE A 32 9.07 -6.86 6.00
C ILE A 32 7.86 -6.15 5.40
N ARG A 33 6.74 -6.19 6.11
CA ARG A 33 5.54 -5.50 5.64
C ARG A 33 5.76 -4.00 5.54
N LEU A 34 6.44 -3.43 6.52
CA LEU A 34 6.74 -1.99 6.52
C LEU A 34 7.57 -1.60 5.31
N SER A 35 8.63 -2.36 5.05
CA SER A 35 9.49 -2.08 3.91
C SER A 35 8.73 -2.19 2.60
N ALA A 36 7.94 -3.24 2.46
CA ALA A 36 7.17 -3.44 1.24
C ALA A 36 6.16 -2.32 1.04
N PHE A 37 5.52 -1.90 2.12
CA PHE A 37 4.54 -0.83 2.02
C PHE A 37 5.19 0.50 1.67
N GLN A 38 6.37 0.77 2.20
CA GLN A 38 7.11 1.99 1.85
C GLN A 38 7.39 2.05 0.35
N VAL A 39 7.79 0.92 -0.22
CA VAL A 39 8.01 0.86 -1.66
C VAL A 39 6.70 1.07 -2.41
N MET A 40 5.64 0.45 -1.92
CA MET A 40 4.33 0.56 -2.55
C MET A 40 3.85 2.02 -2.59
N VAL A 41 4.07 2.75 -1.52
CA VAL A 41 3.68 4.17 -1.46
C VAL A 41 4.42 4.97 -2.52
N GLU A 42 5.71 4.70 -2.68
CA GLU A 42 6.50 5.40 -3.69
C GLU A 42 5.97 5.14 -5.10
N ILE A 43 5.69 3.89 -5.40
CA ILE A 43 5.21 3.54 -6.73
C ILE A 43 3.80 4.07 -6.95
N PHE A 44 2.99 4.06 -5.91
CA PHE A 44 1.62 4.57 -5.99
C PHE A 44 1.60 6.01 -6.49
N ASP A 45 2.53 6.81 -6.00
CA ASP A 45 2.58 8.22 -6.41
C ASP A 45 3.07 8.40 -7.84
N ARG A 46 3.79 7.44 -8.37
CA ARG A 46 4.45 7.59 -9.67
C ARG A 46 3.77 6.87 -10.82
N SER A 47 2.98 5.87 -10.51
CA SER A 47 2.40 5.03 -11.56
C SER A 47 0.89 5.00 -11.47
N HIS A 48 0.25 5.50 -12.51
CA HIS A 48 -1.20 5.46 -12.61
C HIS A 48 -1.71 4.02 -12.66
N SER A 49 -1.01 3.18 -13.42
CA SER A 49 -1.40 1.77 -13.54
C SER A 49 -1.33 1.05 -12.19
N PHE A 50 -0.27 1.33 -11.43
CA PHE A 50 -0.12 0.73 -10.11
C PHE A 50 -1.24 1.22 -9.18
N ARG A 51 -1.55 2.51 -9.24
CA ARG A 51 -2.64 3.07 -8.43
C ARG A 51 -3.95 2.34 -8.67
N ASN A 52 -4.26 2.10 -9.95
CA ASN A 52 -5.50 1.42 -10.29
C ASN A 52 -5.57 0.03 -9.68
N ILE A 53 -4.46 -0.69 -9.71
CA ILE A 53 -4.43 -2.04 -9.15
C ILE A 53 -4.59 -2.00 -7.63
N VAL A 54 -3.91 -1.07 -6.98
CA VAL A 54 -3.98 -0.96 -5.53
C VAL A 54 -5.39 -0.57 -5.09
N VAL A 55 -5.99 0.39 -5.78
CA VAL A 55 -7.31 0.87 -5.43
C VAL A 55 -8.35 -0.25 -5.57
N ASP A 56 -8.18 -1.10 -6.56
CA ASP A 56 -9.09 -2.22 -6.77
C ASP A 56 -9.04 -3.25 -5.66
N SER A 57 -7.97 -3.27 -4.90
CA SER A 57 -7.80 -4.27 -3.83
C SER A 57 -7.42 -3.64 -2.50
N LEU A 58 -7.96 -2.46 -2.23
CA LEU A 58 -7.65 -1.74 -0.99
C LEU A 58 -7.98 -2.54 0.26
N GLN A 59 -9.08 -3.27 0.25
CA GLN A 59 -9.47 -4.04 1.43
C GLN A 59 -8.44 -5.11 1.76
N LYS A 60 -7.93 -5.78 0.74
CA LYS A 60 -6.88 -6.76 0.92
C LYS A 60 -5.65 -6.13 1.53
N LEU A 61 -5.29 -4.96 1.02
CA LEU A 61 -4.12 -4.25 1.50
C LEU A 61 -4.28 -3.87 2.97
N PHE A 62 -5.43 -3.36 3.33
CA PHE A 62 -5.66 -2.88 4.69
C PHE A 62 -5.59 -4.01 5.71
N VAL A 63 -6.02 -5.19 5.35
CA VAL A 63 -5.91 -6.34 6.25
C VAL A 63 -4.45 -6.62 6.58
N LEU A 64 -3.55 -6.34 5.64
CA LEU A 64 -2.13 -6.63 5.80
C LEU A 64 -1.36 -5.53 6.52
N ILE A 65 -1.84 -4.30 6.47
CA ILE A 65 -1.09 -3.18 7.06
C ILE A 65 -1.77 -2.54 8.26
N LEU A 66 -3.05 -2.85 8.50
CA LEU A 66 -3.79 -2.35 9.64
C LEU A 66 -4.41 -3.51 10.38
N GLU A 67 -4.67 -3.30 11.66
CA GLU A 67 -5.34 -4.33 12.46
C GLU A 67 -6.85 -4.15 12.33
N THR A 68 -7.37 -4.46 11.16
CA THR A 68 -8.80 -4.33 10.91
C THR A 68 -9.58 -5.52 11.47
N ASP A 69 -8.89 -6.64 11.71
CA ASP A 69 -9.49 -7.86 12.23
C ASP A 69 -8.79 -8.18 13.55
N PRO A 70 -9.50 -8.07 14.69
CA PRO A 70 -8.85 -8.31 16.00
C PRO A 70 -8.23 -9.70 16.13
N SER A 71 -8.78 -10.69 15.45
CA SER A 71 -8.24 -12.04 15.53
C SER A 71 -7.02 -12.25 14.66
N ARG A 72 -6.67 -11.27 13.83
CA ARG A 72 -5.54 -11.37 12.91
C ARG A 72 -4.74 -10.08 12.94
N GLY A 73 -4.17 -9.81 14.11
CA GLY A 73 -3.38 -8.61 14.27
C GLY A 73 -2.10 -8.65 13.46
N LEU A 74 -1.42 -7.53 13.41
CA LEU A 74 -0.16 -7.45 12.70
C LEU A 74 0.89 -8.28 13.41
N PRO A 75 1.81 -8.86 12.65
CA PRO A 75 2.85 -9.70 13.27
C PRO A 75 3.91 -8.87 13.98
N PRO A 76 4.71 -9.50 14.86
CA PRO A 76 5.83 -8.80 15.48
C PRO A 76 6.89 -8.46 14.44
N PRO A 77 7.88 -7.63 14.76
CA PRO A 77 8.11 -7.03 16.08
C PRO A 77 7.20 -5.84 16.35
N LYS A 78 7.06 -5.55 17.63
CA LYS A 78 6.14 -4.54 18.09
C LYS A 78 6.46 -3.15 17.55
N GLU A 79 7.73 -2.82 17.51
CA GLU A 79 8.15 -1.51 17.03
C GLU A 79 7.81 -1.32 15.54
N ALA A 80 8.10 -2.33 14.75
CA ALA A 80 7.79 -2.27 13.33
C ALA A 80 6.28 -2.24 13.11
N LYS A 81 5.54 -2.96 13.93
CA LYS A 81 4.09 -2.97 13.87
C LYS A 81 3.52 -1.58 14.10
N LYS A 82 4.03 -0.88 15.09
CA LYS A 82 3.59 0.49 15.37
C LYS A 82 3.90 1.42 14.22
N ARG A 83 5.09 1.29 13.66
CA ARG A 83 5.50 2.12 12.55
C ARG A 83 4.63 1.85 11.31
N LEU A 84 4.34 0.59 11.09
CA LEU A 84 3.51 0.21 9.95
C LEU A 84 2.12 0.80 10.08
N LYS A 85 1.52 0.73 11.26
CA LYS A 85 0.20 1.30 11.48
C LYS A 85 0.22 2.82 11.30
N ALA A 86 1.23 3.47 11.86
CA ALA A 86 1.32 4.92 11.76
C ALA A 86 1.49 5.36 10.30
N LEU A 87 2.36 4.67 9.58
CA LEU A 87 2.55 4.98 8.17
C LEU A 87 1.29 4.73 7.36
N SER A 88 0.59 3.65 7.68
CA SER A 88 -0.63 3.30 6.96
C SER A 88 -1.70 4.37 7.13
N ILE A 89 -1.91 4.82 8.36
CA ILE A 89 -2.92 5.82 8.63
C ILE A 89 -2.56 7.13 7.92
N SER A 90 -1.32 7.55 8.06
CA SER A 90 -0.84 8.77 7.42
C SER A 90 -0.97 8.69 5.90
N THR A 91 -0.66 7.53 5.34
CA THR A 91 -0.74 7.33 3.91
C THR A 91 -2.18 7.37 3.41
N ILE A 92 -3.08 6.70 4.14
CA ILE A 92 -4.48 6.69 3.75
C ILE A 92 -5.05 8.11 3.77
N GLU A 93 -4.70 8.88 4.78
CA GLU A 93 -5.16 10.27 4.84
C GLU A 93 -4.65 11.07 3.66
N SER A 94 -3.40 10.86 3.30
CA SER A 94 -2.81 11.52 2.15
C SER A 94 -3.49 11.11 0.85
N TRP A 95 -3.78 9.84 0.72
CA TRP A 95 -4.45 9.33 -0.48
C TRP A 95 -5.87 9.89 -0.62
N VAL A 96 -6.60 9.97 0.49
CA VAL A 96 -7.95 10.54 0.46
C VAL A 96 -7.89 12.00 0.01
N LYS A 97 -6.92 12.72 0.54
CA LYS A 97 -6.77 14.13 0.21
C LYS A 97 -6.40 14.35 -1.24
N THR A 98 -5.49 13.53 -1.75
CA THR A 98 -4.95 13.70 -3.10
C THR A 98 -5.82 13.03 -4.16
N TYR A 99 -6.34 11.86 -3.87
CA TYR A 99 -6.99 11.01 -4.86
C TYR A 99 -8.45 10.68 -4.55
N GLY A 100 -9.00 11.22 -3.48
CA GLY A 100 -10.36 10.89 -3.07
C GLY A 100 -11.40 11.21 -4.13
N ASP A 101 -11.20 12.29 -4.85
CA ASP A 101 -12.15 12.69 -5.89
C ASP A 101 -12.07 11.77 -7.11
N THR A 102 -10.90 11.20 -7.35
CA THR A 102 -10.69 10.34 -8.50
C THR A 102 -11.13 8.91 -8.21
N TYR A 103 -10.87 8.44 -6.99
CA TYR A 103 -11.14 7.06 -6.61
C TYR A 103 -12.10 7.03 -5.43
N ARG A 104 -13.32 6.64 -5.70
CA ARG A 104 -14.33 6.57 -4.66
C ARG A 104 -13.97 5.57 -3.57
N SER A 105 -13.28 4.50 -3.92
CA SER A 105 -12.84 3.50 -2.95
C SER A 105 -11.95 4.12 -1.88
N VAL A 106 -11.10 5.05 -2.29
CA VAL A 106 -10.19 5.70 -1.36
C VAL A 106 -10.97 6.57 -0.39
N THR A 107 -11.95 7.29 -0.89
CA THR A 107 -12.79 8.12 -0.04
C THR A 107 -13.56 7.28 0.96
N ASN A 108 -14.10 6.16 0.51
CA ASN A 108 -14.88 5.29 1.39
C ASN A 108 -14.04 4.71 2.51
N CYS A 109 -12.76 4.52 2.28
CA CYS A 109 -11.88 3.95 3.29
C CYS A 109 -11.75 4.86 4.50
N SER A 110 -11.81 6.16 4.31
CA SER A 110 -11.68 7.09 5.42
C SER A 110 -12.86 6.99 6.38
N LEU A 111 -13.97 6.45 5.92
CA LEU A 111 -15.16 6.31 6.74
C LEU A 111 -15.09 5.10 7.67
N ILE A 112 -14.19 4.18 7.38
CA ILE A 112 -14.08 2.96 8.17
C ILE A 112 -13.37 3.23 9.48
N GLU A 113 -12.57 4.22 9.51
CA GLU A 113 -11.88 4.59 10.73
C GLU A 113 -12.83 5.15 11.74
#